data_2d31970e16026a0678387e269254b516
#
_entry.id   2d31970e16026a0678387e269254b516
#
_cell.length_a   1.000
_cell.length_b   1.000
_cell.length_c   1.000
_cell.angle_alpha   90.00
_cell.angle_beta   90.00
_cell.angle_gamma   90.00
#
_symmetry.space_group_name_H-M   'P 1'
#
loop_
_entity.id
_entity.type
_entity.pdbx_description
1 polymer ?
#
loop_
_entity_poly.entity_id
_entity_poly.type
_entity_poly.pdbx_seq_one_letter_code
_entity_poly.pdbx_strand_id
1 'polypeptide(L)'
;SSDRAIVRNNSFSSSGDNGIKVASSDDVIVDNNTLSSNTDYGFYMSSSDDVTVKSNTISDNNAGVYVSGSDDILLFNNSVNDHDSYGAYLTDSKRLKIKQNEIKNSVGDALYLSSNCDLAFIDNNTIKNNGNSDSGRAVRFFEVDESTLYNNTIDSNDYSGVVITQSSKNKIIKNTIKSNGKYGIQILNDSTKSANNTIKDNVVNDNTNIGILNHGIFTTILNNTIKYNENDGIKVASAGARTTIDGNNLIDNEGNAVSILANNVIIKSNIIDGDSSKVAVVVLDSNSVIIENNTVEGGLQGIKIQNSLYFE
;
A
#
# COMPACT_ATOMS: atom_id res chain seq x y z
N SER A 1 -19.43 14.21 25.83
CA SER A 1 -19.60 14.34 24.38
C SER A 1 -19.82 15.80 24.02
N SER A 2 -19.23 16.25 22.96
CA SER A 2 -19.43 17.60 22.43
C SER A 2 -19.73 17.44 20.94
N ASP A 3 -20.96 17.64 20.56
CA ASP A 3 -21.36 17.62 19.16
C ASP A 3 -21.06 18.98 18.52
N ARG A 4 -20.53 18.97 17.29
CA ARG A 4 -20.23 20.14 16.46
C ARG A 4 -19.19 21.13 17.03
N ALA A 5 -18.08 20.61 17.53
CA ALA A 5 -16.95 21.46 17.92
C ALA A 5 -16.10 21.85 16.69
N ILE A 6 -15.58 23.06 16.68
CA ILE A 6 -14.62 23.52 15.68
C ILE A 6 -13.36 24.01 16.38
N VAL A 7 -12.22 23.37 16.05
CA VAL A 7 -10.89 23.78 16.52
C VAL A 7 -10.12 24.31 15.30
N ARG A 8 -9.88 25.62 15.24
CA ARG A 8 -9.31 26.22 14.04
C ARG A 8 -8.25 27.28 14.34
N ASN A 9 -7.20 27.32 13.52
CA ASN A 9 -6.15 28.35 13.53
C ASN A 9 -5.41 28.44 14.87
N ASN A 10 -5.15 27.31 15.52
CA ASN A 10 -4.42 27.26 16.77
C ASN A 10 -3.04 26.62 16.58
N SER A 11 -2.17 26.87 17.52
CA SER A 11 -0.89 26.17 17.66
C SER A 11 -0.85 25.44 19.01
N PHE A 12 -0.64 24.14 18.95
CA PHE A 12 -0.51 23.26 20.13
C PHE A 12 0.86 22.60 20.08
N SER A 13 1.75 22.99 20.94
CA SER A 13 3.11 22.47 20.96
C SER A 13 3.58 22.09 22.35
N SER A 14 4.46 21.10 22.39
CA SER A 14 5.12 20.65 23.63
C SER A 14 4.14 20.23 24.73
N SER A 15 2.99 19.66 24.35
CA SER A 15 2.04 19.08 25.31
C SER A 15 2.63 17.79 25.87
N GLY A 16 2.41 17.53 27.15
CA GLY A 16 2.87 16.31 27.82
C GLY A 16 2.08 15.05 27.44
N ASP A 17 1.12 15.15 26.54
CA ASP A 17 0.29 14.08 25.99
C ASP A 17 0.03 14.44 24.50
N ASN A 18 -1.21 14.58 24.06
CA ASN A 18 -1.59 14.87 22.69
C ASN A 18 -1.66 16.37 22.37
N GLY A 19 -1.41 16.76 21.13
CA GLY A 19 -1.69 18.12 20.68
C GLY A 19 -3.18 18.43 20.70
N ILE A 20 -3.99 17.61 20.04
CA ILE A 20 -5.47 17.64 20.10
C ILE A 20 -5.99 16.24 20.38
N LYS A 21 -6.94 16.12 21.32
CA LYS A 21 -7.66 14.89 21.60
C LYS A 21 -9.16 15.09 21.40
N VAL A 22 -9.75 14.26 20.53
CA VAL A 22 -11.19 14.15 20.30
C VAL A 22 -11.65 12.79 20.80
N ALA A 23 -12.57 12.75 21.74
CA ALA A 23 -13.04 11.50 22.31
C ALA A 23 -14.55 11.56 22.61
N SER A 24 -15.30 10.56 22.17
CA SER A 24 -16.75 10.46 22.31
C SER A 24 -17.47 11.75 21.89
N SER A 25 -17.11 12.27 20.71
CA SER A 25 -17.55 13.59 20.22
C SER A 25 -17.69 13.56 18.71
N ASP A 26 -18.88 13.69 18.20
CA ASP A 26 -19.21 13.61 16.78
C ASP A 26 -19.25 14.99 16.10
N ASP A 27 -19.27 15.01 14.76
CA ASP A 27 -19.35 16.24 13.95
C ASP A 27 -18.24 17.28 14.24
N VAL A 28 -17.04 16.85 14.66
CA VAL A 28 -15.93 17.75 15.01
C VAL A 28 -15.14 18.15 13.77
N ILE A 29 -14.76 19.43 13.69
CA ILE A 29 -13.88 19.96 12.64
C ILE A 29 -12.57 20.46 13.27
N VAL A 30 -11.45 19.87 12.84
CA VAL A 30 -10.08 20.32 13.20
C VAL A 30 -9.43 20.88 11.94
N ASP A 31 -9.28 22.20 11.86
CA ASP A 31 -8.96 22.90 10.62
C ASP A 31 -7.81 23.92 10.82
N ASN A 32 -6.80 23.84 9.96
CA ASN A 32 -5.69 24.80 9.91
C ASN A 32 -5.00 25.02 11.27
N ASN A 33 -4.68 23.94 12.00
CA ASN A 33 -3.92 24.00 13.24
C ASN A 33 -2.49 23.53 13.01
N THR A 34 -1.57 23.94 13.87
CA THR A 34 -0.21 23.41 14.00
C THR A 34 -0.13 22.55 15.26
N LEU A 35 0.24 21.28 15.12
CA LEU A 35 0.33 20.30 16.21
C LEU A 35 1.77 19.75 16.23
N SER A 36 2.64 20.29 17.09
CA SER A 36 4.06 19.95 17.01
C SER A 36 4.71 19.63 18.33
N SER A 37 5.69 18.75 18.30
CA SER A 37 6.55 18.42 19.45
C SER A 37 5.76 17.97 20.69
N ASN A 38 4.64 17.30 20.49
CA ASN A 38 3.86 16.74 21.59
C ASN A 38 4.39 15.36 21.95
N THR A 39 4.31 14.99 23.23
CA THR A 39 4.96 13.77 23.73
C THR A 39 4.36 12.51 23.13
N ASP A 40 3.06 12.50 22.81
CA ASP A 40 2.35 11.34 22.28
C ASP A 40 1.89 11.58 20.83
N TYR A 41 0.63 11.86 20.59
CA TYR A 41 0.11 12.10 19.24
C TYR A 41 -0.03 13.59 18.92
N GLY A 42 0.24 13.97 17.68
CA GLY A 42 -0.19 15.28 17.21
C GLY A 42 -1.72 15.41 17.28
N PHE A 43 -2.41 14.46 16.66
CA PHE A 43 -3.88 14.33 16.72
C PHE A 43 -4.30 12.94 17.17
N TYR A 44 -5.07 12.87 18.24
CA TYR A 44 -5.65 11.63 18.76
C TYR A 44 -7.17 11.66 18.69
N MET A 45 -7.79 10.58 18.19
CA MET A 45 -9.24 10.44 18.16
C MET A 45 -9.70 9.05 18.55
N SER A 46 -10.79 8.98 19.31
CA SER A 46 -11.44 7.72 19.67
C SER A 46 -12.94 7.86 19.84
N SER A 47 -13.70 6.85 19.41
CA SER A 47 -15.16 6.76 19.58
C SER A 47 -15.88 8.04 19.15
N SER A 48 -15.58 8.54 17.96
CA SER A 48 -16.04 9.84 17.45
C SER A 48 -16.28 9.74 15.96
N ASP A 49 -17.51 9.86 15.52
CA ASP A 49 -17.90 9.72 14.13
C ASP A 49 -18.03 11.08 13.40
N ASP A 50 -18.05 11.05 12.06
CA ASP A 50 -18.26 12.23 11.20
C ASP A 50 -17.24 13.37 11.45
N VAL A 51 -15.99 13.05 11.80
CA VAL A 51 -14.95 14.03 12.09
C VAL A 51 -14.16 14.42 10.84
N THR A 52 -13.94 15.71 10.68
CA THR A 52 -13.09 16.27 9.62
C THR A 52 -11.81 16.87 10.20
N VAL A 53 -10.66 16.34 9.78
CA VAL A 53 -9.31 16.84 10.11
C VAL A 53 -8.69 17.35 8.82
N LYS A 54 -8.56 18.67 8.67
CA LYS A 54 -8.10 19.23 7.39
C LYS A 54 -7.11 20.38 7.55
N SER A 55 -6.24 20.48 6.54
CA SER A 55 -5.29 21.60 6.41
C SER A 55 -4.39 21.81 7.65
N ASN A 56 -4.18 20.78 8.46
CA ASN A 56 -3.34 20.88 9.64
C ASN A 56 -1.87 20.56 9.27
N THR A 57 -0.95 21.18 9.99
CA THR A 57 0.47 20.81 10.04
C THR A 57 0.70 20.02 11.32
N ILE A 58 1.08 18.77 11.18
CA ILE A 58 1.29 17.83 12.30
C ILE A 58 2.73 17.34 12.19
N SER A 59 3.60 17.74 13.12
CA SER A 59 5.04 17.45 13.01
C SER A 59 5.73 17.17 14.34
N ASP A 60 6.83 16.44 14.27
CA ASP A 60 7.75 16.25 15.41
C ASP A 60 7.06 15.69 16.66
N ASN A 61 6.06 14.83 16.49
CA ASN A 61 5.40 14.14 17.61
C ASN A 61 5.89 12.68 17.66
N ASN A 62 5.63 11.95 18.74
CA ASN A 62 5.89 10.51 18.74
C ASN A 62 5.14 9.81 17.59
N ALA A 63 3.85 10.12 17.38
CA ALA A 63 3.13 9.75 16.16
C ALA A 63 2.25 10.92 15.67
N GLY A 64 1.97 10.95 14.37
CA GLY A 64 1.21 12.06 13.78
C GLY A 64 -0.26 12.00 14.14
N VAL A 65 -0.97 11.05 13.56
CA VAL A 65 -2.43 10.89 13.66
C VAL A 65 -2.76 9.51 14.21
N TYR A 66 -3.61 9.45 15.21
CA TYR A 66 -4.21 8.21 15.71
C TYR A 66 -5.74 8.28 15.67
N VAL A 67 -6.37 7.24 15.11
CA VAL A 67 -7.83 7.11 15.02
C VAL A 67 -8.25 5.72 15.46
N SER A 68 -9.19 5.61 16.37
CA SER A 68 -9.70 4.33 16.85
C SER A 68 -11.20 4.34 17.08
N GLY A 69 -11.90 3.29 16.64
CA GLY A 69 -13.34 3.11 16.86
C GLY A 69 -14.17 4.30 16.39
N SER A 70 -13.86 4.85 15.20
CA SER A 70 -14.40 6.12 14.72
C SER A 70 -14.69 6.03 13.22
N ASP A 71 -15.94 6.07 12.85
CA ASP A 71 -16.40 5.90 11.46
C ASP A 71 -16.57 7.25 10.72
N ASP A 72 -16.60 7.18 9.37
CA ASP A 72 -16.86 8.33 8.48
C ASP A 72 -15.88 9.51 8.63
N ILE A 73 -14.61 9.22 8.85
CA ILE A 73 -13.57 10.22 9.10
C ILE A 73 -12.99 10.75 7.78
N LEU A 74 -12.82 12.08 7.71
CA LEU A 74 -12.13 12.75 6.62
C LEU A 74 -10.80 13.33 7.09
N LEU A 75 -9.68 12.76 6.62
CA LEU A 75 -8.34 13.36 6.69
C LEU A 75 -8.04 14.02 5.35
N PHE A 76 -8.02 15.35 5.29
CA PHE A 76 -7.92 16.07 4.03
C PHE A 76 -6.86 17.18 4.05
N ASN A 77 -5.96 17.15 3.08
CA ASN A 77 -4.96 18.21 2.87
C ASN A 77 -4.12 18.52 4.12
N ASN A 78 -3.74 17.51 4.90
CA ASN A 78 -2.85 17.68 6.04
C ASN A 78 -1.40 17.42 5.64
N SER A 79 -0.46 18.12 6.30
CA SER A 79 0.96 17.80 6.28
C SER A 79 1.32 17.07 7.57
N VAL A 80 1.71 15.79 7.44
CA VAL A 80 2.04 14.89 8.56
C VAL A 80 3.51 14.47 8.39
N ASN A 81 4.41 14.96 9.25
CA ASN A 81 5.83 14.79 9.00
C ASN A 81 6.69 14.70 10.27
N ASP A 82 7.82 14.03 10.11
CA ASP A 82 8.89 13.95 11.11
C ASP A 82 8.43 13.34 12.46
N HIS A 83 7.85 12.12 12.40
CA HIS A 83 7.38 11.41 13.59
C HIS A 83 8.30 10.26 13.97
N ASP A 84 8.48 10.02 15.28
CA ASP A 84 9.34 8.95 15.82
C ASP A 84 8.72 7.55 15.62
N SER A 85 7.45 7.47 15.31
CA SER A 85 6.71 6.23 15.08
C SER A 85 5.88 6.33 13.79
N TYR A 86 4.56 6.26 13.86
CA TYR A 86 3.68 6.27 12.71
C TYR A 86 3.38 7.69 12.19
N GLY A 87 3.26 7.85 10.86
CA GLY A 87 2.64 9.05 10.30
C GLY A 87 1.16 9.12 10.67
N ALA A 88 0.39 8.09 10.30
CA ALA A 88 -1.00 7.94 10.68
C ALA A 88 -1.32 6.46 10.97
N TYR A 89 -1.89 6.17 12.13
CA TYR A 89 -2.35 4.85 12.52
C TYR A 89 -3.85 4.87 12.80
N LEU A 90 -4.61 4.08 12.03
CA LEU A 90 -6.05 3.99 12.10
C LEU A 90 -6.47 2.55 12.38
N THR A 91 -7.37 2.34 13.34
CA THR A 91 -7.82 1.02 13.75
C THR A 91 -9.31 1.03 14.09
N ASP A 92 -9.99 -0.09 13.85
CA ASP A 92 -11.42 -0.27 14.16
C ASP A 92 -12.33 0.87 13.66
N SER A 93 -12.06 1.38 12.45
CA SER A 93 -12.69 2.60 11.93
C SER A 93 -13.03 2.42 10.44
N LYS A 94 -14.28 2.56 10.06
CA LYS A 94 -14.76 2.30 8.70
C LYS A 94 -15.01 3.57 7.91
N ARG A 95 -15.09 3.40 6.58
CA ARG A 95 -15.43 4.48 5.64
C ARG A 95 -14.53 5.71 5.73
N LEU A 96 -13.26 5.46 6.05
CA LEU A 96 -12.24 6.48 6.14
C LEU A 96 -11.99 7.12 4.76
N LYS A 97 -11.92 8.42 4.68
CA LYS A 97 -11.52 9.18 3.50
C LYS A 97 -10.21 9.91 3.79
N ILE A 98 -9.11 9.42 3.21
CA ILE A 98 -7.76 9.97 3.41
C ILE A 98 -7.31 10.56 2.09
N LYS A 99 -7.38 11.90 1.96
CA LYS A 99 -7.23 12.55 0.66
C LYS A 99 -6.26 13.72 0.69
N GLN A 100 -5.43 13.81 -0.35
CA GLN A 100 -4.54 14.96 -0.60
C GLN A 100 -3.61 15.28 0.58
N ASN A 101 -3.26 14.30 1.42
CA ASN A 101 -2.31 14.51 2.50
C ASN A 101 -0.87 14.30 2.00
N GLU A 102 0.07 15.01 2.59
CA GLU A 102 1.50 14.68 2.52
C GLU A 102 1.90 13.98 3.83
N ILE A 103 2.42 12.74 3.74
CA ILE A 103 2.90 11.97 4.89
C ILE A 103 4.36 11.61 4.63
N LYS A 104 5.27 12.11 5.47
CA LYS A 104 6.71 11.93 5.23
C LYS A 104 7.56 11.86 6.50
N ASN A 105 8.75 11.29 6.32
CA ASN A 105 9.82 11.28 7.33
C ASN A 105 9.41 10.64 8.68
N SER A 106 8.41 9.76 8.69
CA SER A 106 8.07 9.01 9.91
C SER A 106 8.95 7.77 10.01
N VAL A 107 9.42 7.43 11.22
CA VAL A 107 10.32 6.28 11.43
C VAL A 107 9.62 4.93 11.23
N GLY A 108 8.33 4.84 11.53
CA GLY A 108 7.51 3.64 11.34
C GLY A 108 6.71 3.63 10.04
N ASP A 109 5.59 2.91 10.02
CA ASP A 109 4.68 2.90 8.88
C ASP A 109 4.08 4.30 8.67
N ALA A 110 4.10 4.80 7.43
CA ALA A 110 3.56 6.13 7.17
C ALA A 110 2.04 6.18 7.32
N LEU A 111 1.35 5.22 6.71
CA LEU A 111 -0.10 5.06 6.79
C LEU A 111 -0.44 3.61 7.12
N TYR A 112 -0.86 3.35 8.34
CA TYR A 112 -1.23 2.03 8.80
C TYR A 112 -2.72 1.96 9.11
N LEU A 113 -3.45 1.14 8.37
CA LEU A 113 -4.84 0.77 8.62
C LEU A 113 -4.87 -0.64 9.15
N SER A 114 -5.54 -0.86 10.29
CA SER A 114 -5.66 -2.18 10.89
C SER A 114 -7.06 -2.47 11.42
N SER A 115 -7.33 -3.75 11.66
CA SER A 115 -8.50 -4.23 12.42
C SER A 115 -9.82 -3.55 12.00
N ASN A 116 -10.44 -4.06 10.94
CA ASN A 116 -11.74 -3.59 10.45
C ASN A 116 -11.78 -2.13 9.91
N CYS A 117 -10.67 -1.55 9.47
CA CYS A 117 -10.67 -0.28 8.74
C CYS A 117 -11.19 -0.47 7.31
N ASP A 118 -12.36 -1.10 7.18
CA ASP A 118 -12.96 -1.46 5.91
C ASP A 118 -13.54 -0.27 5.17
N LEU A 119 -13.73 -0.43 3.84
CA LEU A 119 -14.32 0.58 2.97
C LEU A 119 -13.56 1.92 2.96
N ALA A 120 -12.28 1.90 3.30
CA ALA A 120 -11.44 3.09 3.27
C ALA A 120 -11.18 3.53 1.81
N PHE A 121 -11.19 4.83 1.58
CA PHE A 121 -10.83 5.44 0.30
C PHE A 121 -9.65 6.39 0.48
N ILE A 122 -8.49 5.96 0.01
CA ILE A 122 -7.20 6.65 0.15
C ILE A 122 -6.83 7.20 -1.24
N ASP A 123 -6.90 8.52 -1.42
CA ASP A 123 -6.87 9.15 -2.73
C ASP A 123 -5.94 10.37 -2.80
N ASN A 124 -5.10 10.38 -3.81
CA ASN A 124 -4.26 11.54 -4.16
C ASN A 124 -3.33 12.01 -3.02
N ASN A 125 -2.81 11.08 -2.21
CA ASN A 125 -1.83 11.39 -1.18
C ASN A 125 -0.40 11.25 -1.72
N THR A 126 0.53 12.00 -1.12
CA THR A 126 1.97 11.86 -1.31
C THR A 126 2.57 11.25 -0.04
N ILE A 127 3.15 10.05 -0.17
CA ILE A 127 3.73 9.29 0.95
C ILE A 127 5.19 9.01 0.61
N LYS A 128 6.12 9.66 1.31
CA LYS A 128 7.53 9.60 0.93
C LYS A 128 8.51 9.66 2.10
N ASN A 129 9.68 9.05 1.89
CA ASN A 129 10.80 9.09 2.84
C ASN A 129 10.41 8.60 4.24
N ASN A 130 9.54 7.59 4.35
CA ASN A 130 9.15 7.02 5.63
C ASN A 130 9.85 5.69 5.86
N GLY A 131 9.98 5.31 7.12
CA GLY A 131 10.59 4.08 7.55
C GLY A 131 11.99 4.26 8.10
N ASN A 132 12.55 3.15 8.55
CA ASN A 132 13.97 2.95 8.76
C ASN A 132 14.36 1.63 8.06
N SER A 133 15.62 1.35 7.90
CA SER A 133 16.17 0.28 7.06
C SER A 133 15.52 -1.12 7.23
N ASP A 134 14.84 -1.40 8.33
CA ASP A 134 14.29 -2.73 8.65
C ASP A 134 12.76 -2.76 8.80
N SER A 135 12.11 -1.60 8.83
CA SER A 135 10.66 -1.48 9.03
C SER A 135 10.12 -0.16 8.49
N GLY A 136 8.81 0.00 8.45
CA GLY A 136 8.22 1.25 7.98
C GLY A 136 7.75 1.14 6.53
N ARG A 137 6.55 0.58 6.35
CA ARG A 137 5.88 0.53 5.06
C ARG A 137 5.25 1.87 4.78
N ALA A 138 5.20 2.26 3.51
CA ALA A 138 4.50 3.49 3.18
C ALA A 138 3.00 3.35 3.43
N VAL A 139 2.37 2.27 2.94
CA VAL A 139 0.96 1.96 3.21
C VAL A 139 0.86 0.51 3.68
N ARG A 140 0.20 0.31 4.81
CA ARG A 140 -0.05 -1.03 5.34
C ARG A 140 -1.54 -1.26 5.60
N PHE A 141 -2.07 -2.34 5.04
CA PHE A 141 -3.38 -2.89 5.35
C PHE A 141 -3.21 -4.20 6.13
N PHE A 142 -3.77 -4.27 7.31
CA PHE A 142 -3.78 -5.46 8.15
C PHE A 142 -5.20 -5.70 8.69
N GLU A 143 -5.83 -6.79 8.26
CA GLU A 143 -7.25 -7.07 8.54
C GLU A 143 -8.18 -5.94 8.06
N VAL A 144 -7.98 -5.50 6.80
CA VAL A 144 -8.72 -4.41 6.15
C VAL A 144 -9.30 -4.93 4.83
N ASP A 145 -10.60 -4.90 4.69
CA ASP A 145 -11.30 -5.41 3.53
C ASP A 145 -11.97 -4.27 2.70
N GLU A 146 -12.21 -4.55 1.44
CA GLU A 146 -13.02 -3.72 0.51
C GLU A 146 -12.57 -2.25 0.39
N SER A 147 -11.29 -1.97 0.68
CA SER A 147 -10.72 -0.62 0.64
C SER A 147 -10.04 -0.32 -0.70
N THR A 148 -9.90 0.95 -1.00
CA THR A 148 -9.31 1.41 -2.26
C THR A 148 -8.18 2.40 -2.02
N LEU A 149 -7.00 2.08 -2.56
CA LEU A 149 -5.84 2.96 -2.66
C LEU A 149 -5.77 3.48 -4.11
N TYR A 150 -6.08 4.75 -4.34
CA TYR A 150 -6.26 5.31 -5.67
C TYR A 150 -5.41 6.56 -5.90
N ASN A 151 -4.69 6.62 -7.02
CA ASN A 151 -3.99 7.82 -7.48
C ASN A 151 -3.00 8.44 -6.46
N ASN A 152 -2.33 7.61 -5.64
CA ASN A 152 -1.33 8.09 -4.69
C ASN A 152 0.08 8.02 -5.30
N THR A 153 0.97 8.89 -4.81
CA THR A 153 2.41 8.81 -5.05
C THR A 153 3.08 8.26 -3.79
N ILE A 154 3.73 7.10 -3.94
CA ILE A 154 4.42 6.37 -2.87
C ILE A 154 5.88 6.24 -3.28
N ASP A 155 6.75 7.06 -2.69
CA ASP A 155 8.08 7.30 -3.22
C ASP A 155 9.16 7.27 -2.14
N SER A 156 10.26 6.60 -2.40
CA SER A 156 11.47 6.66 -1.55
C SER A 156 11.22 6.31 -0.08
N ASN A 157 10.36 5.31 0.21
CA ASN A 157 10.19 4.83 1.56
C ASN A 157 11.19 3.68 1.82
N ASP A 158 11.73 3.58 3.03
CA ASP A 158 12.86 2.70 3.35
C ASP A 158 12.53 1.20 3.30
N TYR A 159 11.26 0.84 3.26
CA TYR A 159 10.82 -0.55 3.14
C TYR A 159 9.89 -0.74 1.92
N SER A 160 8.79 -1.45 2.06
CA SER A 160 7.86 -1.70 0.95
C SER A 160 6.89 -0.53 0.75
N GLY A 161 6.55 -0.23 -0.50
CA GLY A 161 5.56 0.79 -0.83
C GLY A 161 4.18 0.44 -0.27
N VAL A 162 3.59 -0.69 -0.67
CA VAL A 162 2.28 -1.16 -0.20
C VAL A 162 2.38 -2.57 0.32
N VAL A 163 1.86 -2.82 1.53
CA VAL A 163 1.76 -4.16 2.11
C VAL A 163 0.32 -4.47 2.51
N ILE A 164 -0.19 -5.60 2.03
CA ILE A 164 -1.53 -6.11 2.32
C ILE A 164 -1.37 -7.45 3.04
N THR A 165 -1.90 -7.56 4.25
CA THR A 165 -1.84 -8.78 5.06
C THR A 165 -3.21 -9.11 5.63
N GLN A 166 -3.67 -10.35 5.54
CA GLN A 166 -4.96 -10.80 6.07
C GLN A 166 -6.14 -9.91 5.60
N SER A 167 -6.07 -9.43 4.35
CA SER A 167 -6.96 -8.38 3.84
C SER A 167 -7.45 -8.75 2.45
N SER A 168 -8.74 -8.63 2.19
CA SER A 168 -9.38 -9.12 0.97
C SER A 168 -10.18 -8.05 0.24
N LYS A 169 -10.39 -8.27 -1.06
CA LYS A 169 -11.18 -7.40 -1.94
C LYS A 169 -10.70 -5.95 -2.03
N ASN A 170 -9.44 -5.69 -1.66
CA ASN A 170 -8.86 -4.37 -1.78
C ASN A 170 -8.46 -4.06 -3.22
N LYS A 171 -8.48 -2.77 -3.55
CA LYS A 171 -8.15 -2.26 -4.88
C LYS A 171 -6.99 -1.28 -4.78
N ILE A 172 -5.89 -1.59 -5.45
CA ILE A 172 -4.72 -0.73 -5.59
C ILE A 172 -4.71 -0.23 -7.04
N ILE A 173 -5.15 1.01 -7.28
CA ILE A 173 -5.47 1.49 -8.63
C ILE A 173 -4.80 2.83 -8.92
N LYS A 174 -4.15 2.96 -10.08
CA LYS A 174 -3.56 4.20 -10.62
C LYS A 174 -2.53 4.87 -9.71
N ASN A 175 -1.85 4.11 -8.85
CA ASN A 175 -0.79 4.66 -8.01
C ASN A 175 0.55 4.68 -8.75
N THR A 176 1.42 5.62 -8.38
CA THR A 176 2.83 5.61 -8.72
C THR A 176 3.61 5.16 -7.48
N ILE A 177 4.25 3.99 -7.57
CA ILE A 177 4.93 3.33 -6.45
C ILE A 177 6.37 3.09 -6.87
N LYS A 178 7.29 3.90 -6.35
CA LYS A 178 8.67 3.90 -6.86
C LYS A 178 9.73 4.10 -5.79
N SER A 179 10.93 3.65 -6.13
CA SER A 179 12.15 3.90 -5.32
C SER A 179 12.01 3.48 -3.85
N ASN A 180 11.15 2.48 -3.56
CA ASN A 180 11.01 2.00 -2.19
C ASN A 180 12.07 0.94 -1.89
N GLY A 181 12.56 0.92 -0.65
CA GLY A 181 13.71 0.13 -0.19
C GLY A 181 13.49 -1.38 -0.19
N LYS A 182 12.33 -1.88 -0.60
CA LYS A 182 12.09 -3.32 -0.76
C LYS A 182 11.13 -3.62 -1.91
N TYR A 183 9.90 -4.00 -1.64
CA TYR A 183 8.91 -4.32 -2.66
C TYR A 183 8.10 -3.08 -3.07
N GLY A 184 7.70 -3.01 -4.33
CA GLY A 184 6.71 -2.02 -4.72
C GLY A 184 5.36 -2.31 -4.04
N ILE A 185 4.77 -3.47 -4.36
CA ILE A 185 3.52 -3.98 -3.75
C ILE A 185 3.75 -5.40 -3.25
N GLN A 186 3.37 -5.67 -2.02
CA GLN A 186 3.44 -6.99 -1.40
C GLN A 186 2.08 -7.41 -0.86
N ILE A 187 1.53 -8.52 -1.33
CA ILE A 187 0.40 -9.19 -0.71
C ILE A 187 0.92 -10.41 0.03
N LEU A 188 0.74 -10.44 1.33
CA LEU A 188 1.06 -11.57 2.19
C LEU A 188 -0.17 -12.43 2.42
N ASN A 189 0.01 -13.73 2.43
CA ASN A 189 -1.02 -14.69 2.81
C ASN A 189 -0.59 -15.36 4.10
N ASP A 190 -1.12 -14.86 5.18
CA ASP A 190 -1.02 -15.53 6.48
C ASP A 190 -2.33 -16.27 6.72
N SER A 191 -2.31 -17.59 6.45
CA SER A 191 -3.45 -18.49 6.66
C SER A 191 -4.74 -18.21 5.88
N THR A 192 -4.69 -17.94 4.57
CA THR A 192 -5.83 -17.88 3.62
C THR A 192 -6.69 -16.61 3.57
N LYS A 193 -6.38 -15.58 4.31
CA LYS A 193 -7.22 -14.37 4.38
C LYS A 193 -6.97 -13.30 3.30
N SER A 194 -5.80 -13.25 2.66
CA SER A 194 -5.59 -12.26 1.58
C SER A 194 -6.11 -12.78 0.25
N ALA A 195 -7.34 -12.42 -0.11
CA ALA A 195 -8.00 -12.93 -1.30
C ALA A 195 -8.70 -11.84 -2.13
N ASN A 196 -8.89 -12.12 -3.43
CA ASN A 196 -9.65 -11.25 -4.33
C ASN A 196 -9.16 -9.79 -4.39
N ASN A 197 -7.88 -9.56 -4.16
CA ASN A 197 -7.31 -8.23 -4.29
C ASN A 197 -7.05 -7.89 -5.76
N THR A 198 -7.19 -6.62 -6.12
CA THR A 198 -6.96 -6.11 -7.48
C THR A 198 -5.86 -5.08 -7.48
N ILE A 199 -4.83 -5.29 -8.30
CA ILE A 199 -3.73 -4.36 -8.56
C ILE A 199 -3.87 -3.91 -10.02
N LYS A 200 -4.26 -2.65 -10.27
CA LYS A 200 -4.65 -2.24 -11.62
C LYS A 200 -4.15 -0.84 -11.98
N ASP A 201 -3.71 -0.69 -13.23
CA ASP A 201 -3.32 0.60 -13.82
C ASP A 201 -2.23 1.35 -13.02
N ASN A 202 -1.39 0.65 -12.23
CA ASN A 202 -0.32 1.28 -11.44
C ASN A 202 0.98 1.37 -12.25
N VAL A 203 1.82 2.34 -11.88
CA VAL A 203 3.23 2.39 -12.26
C VAL A 203 4.06 1.94 -11.06
N VAL A 204 4.80 0.83 -11.20
CA VAL A 204 5.62 0.23 -10.14
C VAL A 204 7.06 0.15 -10.64
N ASN A 205 7.93 1.05 -10.18
CA ASN A 205 9.27 1.15 -10.76
C ASN A 205 10.37 1.47 -9.77
N ASP A 206 11.59 1.10 -10.13
CA ASP A 206 12.82 1.45 -9.38
C ASP A 206 12.79 1.02 -7.90
N ASN A 207 12.05 -0.04 -7.53
CA ASN A 207 12.06 -0.56 -6.16
C ASN A 207 13.24 -1.54 -6.00
N THR A 208 13.89 -1.55 -4.83
CA THR A 208 15.14 -2.32 -4.60
C THR A 208 14.95 -3.84 -4.52
N ASN A 209 13.75 -4.33 -4.78
CA ASN A 209 13.47 -5.76 -4.89
C ASN A 209 12.36 -5.98 -5.93
N ILE A 210 11.44 -6.90 -5.69
CA ILE A 210 10.37 -7.27 -6.61
C ILE A 210 9.35 -6.13 -6.77
N GLY A 211 8.94 -5.85 -8.01
CA GLY A 211 7.88 -4.88 -8.27
C GLY A 211 6.58 -5.26 -7.58
N ILE A 212 6.01 -6.44 -7.88
CA ILE A 212 4.80 -6.98 -7.25
C ILE A 212 5.05 -8.40 -6.76
N LEU A 213 5.02 -8.61 -5.44
CA LEU A 213 5.11 -9.92 -4.80
C LEU A 213 3.72 -10.35 -4.29
N ASN A 214 3.15 -11.41 -4.87
CA ASN A 214 1.83 -11.90 -4.51
C ASN A 214 1.85 -13.29 -3.86
N HIS A 215 1.38 -13.35 -2.62
CA HIS A 215 1.02 -14.59 -1.94
C HIS A 215 -0.51 -14.74 -1.77
N GLY A 216 -1.29 -13.74 -2.15
CA GLY A 216 -2.76 -13.75 -2.05
C GLY A 216 -3.42 -14.61 -3.13
N ILE A 217 -4.51 -15.26 -2.79
CA ILE A 217 -5.30 -16.09 -3.73
C ILE A 217 -6.31 -15.24 -4.51
N PHE A 218 -6.66 -15.67 -5.72
CA PHE A 218 -7.60 -14.96 -6.59
C PHE A 218 -7.22 -13.50 -6.85
N THR A 219 -5.94 -13.19 -6.85
CA THR A 219 -5.46 -11.82 -7.11
C THR A 219 -5.52 -11.51 -8.60
N THR A 220 -5.97 -10.33 -8.95
CA THR A 220 -5.93 -9.81 -10.32
C THR A 220 -4.87 -8.72 -10.43
N ILE A 221 -3.89 -8.90 -11.33
CA ILE A 221 -2.82 -7.94 -11.65
C ILE A 221 -3.04 -7.49 -13.09
N LEU A 222 -3.60 -6.29 -13.29
CA LEU A 222 -4.17 -5.87 -14.58
C LEU A 222 -3.62 -4.51 -15.02
N ASN A 223 -3.16 -4.43 -16.27
CA ASN A 223 -2.75 -3.18 -16.94
C ASN A 223 -1.73 -2.34 -16.16
N ASN A 224 -0.83 -2.94 -15.39
CA ASN A 224 0.22 -2.19 -14.70
C ASN A 224 1.44 -2.01 -15.59
N THR A 225 2.18 -0.92 -15.40
CA THR A 225 3.53 -0.73 -15.93
C THR A 225 4.52 -1.03 -14.82
N ILE A 226 5.36 -2.07 -15.00
CA ILE A 226 6.26 -2.58 -13.95
C ILE A 226 7.66 -2.60 -14.54
N LYS A 227 8.56 -1.74 -14.04
CA LYS A 227 9.84 -1.55 -14.71
C LYS A 227 10.98 -1.22 -13.77
N TYR A 228 12.20 -1.59 -14.19
CA TYR A 228 13.45 -1.20 -13.51
C TYR A 228 13.50 -1.56 -12.03
N ASN A 229 12.77 -2.59 -11.59
CA ASN A 229 12.90 -3.07 -10.21
C ASN A 229 14.14 -3.99 -10.14
N GLU A 230 14.89 -3.94 -9.03
CA GLU A 230 16.17 -4.65 -8.89
C GLU A 230 16.03 -6.18 -8.76
N ASN A 231 14.84 -6.73 -8.89
CA ASN A 231 14.57 -8.16 -8.93
C ASN A 231 13.40 -8.45 -9.88
N ASP A 232 12.60 -9.51 -9.63
CA ASP A 232 11.48 -9.88 -10.49
C ASP A 232 10.46 -8.73 -10.66
N GLY A 233 9.93 -8.59 -11.88
CA GLY A 233 8.83 -7.65 -12.10
C GLY A 233 7.57 -8.05 -11.31
N ILE A 234 7.06 -9.27 -11.60
CA ILE A 234 5.95 -9.91 -10.86
C ILE A 234 6.40 -11.28 -10.37
N LYS A 235 6.21 -11.55 -9.08
CA LYS A 235 6.38 -12.89 -8.51
C LYS A 235 5.10 -13.36 -7.83
N VAL A 236 4.57 -14.49 -8.31
CA VAL A 236 3.47 -15.20 -7.67
C VAL A 236 4.06 -16.36 -6.87
N ALA A 237 4.11 -16.22 -5.57
CA ALA A 237 4.64 -17.22 -4.66
C ALA A 237 3.67 -18.41 -4.49
N SER A 238 4.11 -19.50 -3.89
CA SER A 238 3.36 -20.76 -3.81
C SER A 238 1.94 -20.63 -3.23
N ALA A 239 1.72 -19.69 -2.34
CA ALA A 239 0.40 -19.41 -1.77
C ALA A 239 -0.52 -18.60 -2.72
N GLY A 240 0.02 -17.98 -3.77
CA GLY A 240 -0.70 -17.06 -4.67
C GLY A 240 -1.56 -17.72 -5.74
N ALA A 241 -2.17 -18.86 -5.46
CA ALA A 241 -2.96 -19.62 -6.43
C ALA A 241 -4.13 -18.83 -7.03
N ARG A 242 -4.51 -19.20 -8.27
CA ARG A 242 -5.62 -18.58 -9.02
C ARG A 242 -5.43 -17.08 -9.26
N THR A 243 -4.18 -16.67 -9.46
CA THR A 243 -3.82 -15.29 -9.85
C THR A 243 -3.99 -15.12 -11.36
N THR A 244 -4.52 -13.99 -11.76
CA THR A 244 -4.56 -13.55 -13.17
C THR A 244 -3.62 -12.38 -13.37
N ILE A 245 -2.71 -12.48 -14.34
CA ILE A 245 -1.76 -11.46 -14.77
C ILE A 245 -2.13 -11.09 -16.21
N ASP A 246 -2.77 -9.93 -16.43
CA ASP A 246 -3.41 -9.58 -17.70
C ASP A 246 -3.04 -8.16 -18.13
N GLY A 247 -2.63 -7.99 -19.39
CA GLY A 247 -2.42 -6.69 -20.00
C GLY A 247 -1.31 -5.83 -19.40
N ASN A 248 -0.40 -6.40 -18.60
CA ASN A 248 0.68 -5.63 -17.97
C ASN A 248 1.83 -5.37 -18.95
N ASN A 249 2.52 -4.26 -18.75
CA ASN A 249 3.75 -3.90 -19.45
C ASN A 249 4.94 -4.04 -18.48
N LEU A 250 5.79 -5.06 -18.70
CA LEU A 250 6.97 -5.34 -17.88
C LEU A 250 8.22 -4.99 -18.66
N ILE A 251 9.08 -4.10 -18.14
CA ILE A 251 10.23 -3.55 -18.84
C ILE A 251 11.46 -3.60 -17.94
N ASP A 252 12.55 -4.22 -18.43
CA ASP A 252 13.88 -4.14 -17.83
C ASP A 252 13.93 -4.29 -16.30
N ASN A 253 13.19 -5.25 -15.74
CA ASN A 253 13.37 -5.63 -14.34
C ASN A 253 14.60 -6.54 -14.24
N GLU A 254 15.47 -6.33 -13.25
CA GLU A 254 16.78 -7.02 -13.16
C GLU A 254 16.67 -8.52 -12.83
N GLY A 255 15.50 -8.98 -12.35
CA GLY A 255 15.16 -10.39 -12.21
C GLY A 255 14.41 -10.95 -13.41
N ASN A 256 13.64 -12.02 -13.21
CA ASN A 256 12.71 -12.46 -14.23
C ASN A 256 11.56 -11.46 -14.36
N ALA A 257 11.07 -11.23 -15.57
CA ALA A 257 9.91 -10.34 -15.69
C ALA A 257 8.69 -10.90 -14.94
N VAL A 258 8.42 -12.21 -15.10
CA VAL A 258 7.36 -12.92 -14.36
C VAL A 258 7.87 -14.23 -13.79
N SER A 259 7.71 -14.45 -12.50
CA SER A 259 8.03 -15.71 -11.80
C SER A 259 6.78 -16.32 -11.15
N ILE A 260 6.46 -17.57 -11.50
CA ILE A 260 5.29 -18.31 -11.01
C ILE A 260 5.75 -19.55 -10.23
N LEU A 261 5.31 -19.61 -8.97
CA LEU A 261 5.48 -20.76 -8.07
C LEU A 261 4.11 -21.24 -7.51
N ALA A 262 3.02 -20.86 -8.16
CA ALA A 262 1.66 -21.13 -7.70
C ALA A 262 0.82 -21.83 -8.78
N ASN A 263 -0.19 -22.58 -8.34
CA ASN A 263 -1.10 -23.31 -9.23
C ASN A 263 -2.24 -22.44 -9.77
N ASN A 264 -2.79 -22.86 -10.92
CA ASN A 264 -3.96 -22.24 -11.54
C ASN A 264 -3.76 -20.75 -11.86
N VAL A 265 -2.61 -20.37 -12.39
CA VAL A 265 -2.28 -18.98 -12.75
C VAL A 265 -2.52 -18.77 -14.24
N ILE A 266 -3.08 -17.62 -14.59
CA ILE A 266 -3.30 -17.20 -15.98
C ILE A 266 -2.41 -15.99 -16.27
N ILE A 267 -1.59 -16.07 -17.31
CA ILE A 267 -0.71 -15.01 -17.80
C ILE A 267 -1.12 -14.69 -19.22
N LYS A 268 -1.78 -13.57 -19.46
CA LYS A 268 -2.30 -13.28 -20.79
C LYS A 268 -2.15 -11.80 -21.18
N SER A 269 -2.03 -11.59 -22.48
CA SER A 269 -2.06 -10.25 -23.10
C SER A 269 -1.00 -9.28 -22.55
N ASN A 270 0.08 -9.79 -21.93
CA ASN A 270 1.13 -8.93 -21.38
C ASN A 270 2.18 -8.62 -22.47
N ILE A 271 2.78 -7.44 -22.35
CA ILE A 271 3.99 -7.06 -23.10
C ILE A 271 5.15 -7.22 -22.12
N ILE A 272 6.10 -8.07 -22.43
CA ILE A 272 7.19 -8.45 -21.55
C ILE A 272 8.51 -8.21 -22.28
N ASP A 273 9.26 -7.22 -21.83
CA ASP A 273 10.65 -6.99 -22.21
C ASP A 273 11.53 -7.43 -21.05
N GLY A 274 12.20 -8.56 -21.21
CA GLY A 274 12.97 -9.21 -20.16
C GLY A 274 14.44 -8.82 -20.20
N ASP A 275 15.10 -8.77 -19.04
CA ASP A 275 16.55 -8.61 -18.95
C ASP A 275 17.28 -9.73 -19.72
N SER A 276 18.26 -9.36 -20.52
CA SER A 276 18.98 -10.28 -21.40
C SER A 276 19.75 -11.41 -20.68
N SER A 277 19.97 -11.28 -19.38
CA SER A 277 20.62 -12.28 -18.52
C SER A 277 19.64 -13.19 -17.75
N LYS A 278 18.34 -12.93 -17.82
CA LYS A 278 17.30 -13.60 -17.04
C LYS A 278 16.27 -14.30 -17.94
N VAL A 279 15.40 -15.07 -17.34
CA VAL A 279 14.27 -15.67 -18.04
C VAL A 279 13.10 -14.67 -18.03
N ALA A 280 12.49 -14.42 -19.18
CA ALA A 280 11.36 -13.48 -19.23
C ALA A 280 10.17 -14.00 -18.40
N VAL A 281 9.73 -15.24 -18.64
CA VAL A 281 8.68 -15.90 -17.84
C VAL A 281 9.18 -17.24 -17.32
N VAL A 282 9.22 -17.41 -16.00
CA VAL A 282 9.59 -18.67 -15.37
C VAL A 282 8.41 -19.28 -14.60
N VAL A 283 8.17 -20.58 -14.81
CA VAL A 283 7.14 -21.35 -14.11
C VAL A 283 7.82 -22.57 -13.46
N LEU A 284 7.76 -22.63 -12.13
CA LEU A 284 8.42 -23.68 -11.33
C LEU A 284 7.41 -24.33 -10.38
N ASP A 285 7.46 -25.66 -10.32
CA ASP A 285 6.68 -26.46 -9.37
C ASP A 285 5.18 -26.10 -9.32
N SER A 286 4.62 -25.74 -10.49
CA SER A 286 3.28 -25.17 -10.62
C SER A 286 2.43 -25.95 -11.60
N ASN A 287 1.17 -26.18 -11.28
CA ASN A 287 0.24 -26.93 -12.12
C ASN A 287 -0.89 -26.03 -12.67
N SER A 288 -1.41 -26.39 -13.85
CA SER A 288 -2.53 -25.69 -14.49
C SER A 288 -2.25 -24.19 -14.70
N VAL A 289 -1.10 -23.88 -15.29
CA VAL A 289 -0.74 -22.50 -15.68
C VAL A 289 -1.07 -22.32 -17.15
N ILE A 290 -1.80 -21.25 -17.47
CA ILE A 290 -2.17 -20.86 -18.83
C ILE A 290 -1.33 -19.63 -19.20
N ILE A 291 -0.64 -19.70 -20.36
CA ILE A 291 0.16 -18.58 -20.90
C ILE A 291 -0.33 -18.33 -22.33
N GLU A 292 -1.07 -17.26 -22.53
CA GLU A 292 -1.71 -17.01 -23.84
C GLU A 292 -1.59 -15.55 -24.29
N ASN A 293 -1.46 -15.32 -25.59
CA ASN A 293 -1.51 -13.98 -26.20
C ASN A 293 -0.50 -12.96 -25.63
N ASN A 294 0.61 -13.40 -25.04
CA ASN A 294 1.66 -12.49 -24.56
C ASN A 294 2.65 -12.17 -25.68
N THR A 295 3.15 -10.95 -25.70
CA THR A 295 4.33 -10.57 -26.48
C THR A 295 5.53 -10.61 -25.55
N VAL A 296 6.53 -11.44 -25.87
CA VAL A 296 7.74 -11.61 -25.06
C VAL A 296 8.95 -11.24 -25.92
N GLU A 297 9.67 -10.22 -25.52
CA GLU A 297 10.91 -9.76 -26.13
C GLU A 297 12.04 -9.80 -25.08
N GLY A 298 13.28 -9.81 -25.52
CA GLY A 298 14.42 -9.87 -24.59
C GLY A 298 14.50 -11.20 -23.82
N GLY A 299 15.30 -11.18 -22.76
CA GLY A 299 15.53 -12.33 -21.89
C GLY A 299 16.52 -13.36 -22.42
N LEU A 300 17.25 -14.05 -21.53
CA LEU A 300 18.12 -15.20 -21.87
C LEU A 300 17.27 -16.36 -22.45
N GLN A 301 16.07 -16.53 -21.94
CA GLN A 301 15.04 -17.44 -22.43
C GLN A 301 13.69 -16.74 -22.35
N GLY A 302 12.85 -16.89 -23.37
CA GLY A 302 11.50 -16.32 -23.37
C GLY A 302 10.63 -16.93 -22.26
N ILE A 303 10.44 -18.27 -22.29
CA ILE A 303 9.66 -18.99 -21.29
C ILE A 303 10.43 -20.21 -20.82
N LYS A 304 10.53 -20.41 -19.50
CA LYS A 304 11.07 -21.62 -18.88
C LYS A 304 10.01 -22.26 -17.99
N ILE A 305 9.75 -23.55 -18.22
CA ILE A 305 8.80 -24.34 -17.42
C ILE A 305 9.57 -25.52 -16.83
N GLN A 306 9.45 -25.74 -15.52
CA GLN A 306 10.15 -26.80 -14.84
C GLN A 306 9.27 -27.42 -13.74
N ASN A 307 9.26 -28.75 -13.64
CA ASN A 307 8.53 -29.55 -12.64
C ASN A 307 7.02 -29.21 -12.58
N SER A 308 6.40 -28.99 -13.73
CA SER A 308 5.04 -28.48 -13.79
C SER A 308 4.18 -29.34 -14.71
N LEU A 309 2.92 -29.51 -14.37
CA LEU A 309 1.97 -30.37 -15.11
C LEU A 309 0.79 -29.53 -15.62
N TYR A 310 0.22 -29.97 -16.78
CA TYR A 310 -0.94 -29.35 -17.41
C TYR A 310 -0.73 -27.87 -17.80
N PHE A 311 -0.20 -27.66 -19.00
CA PHE A 311 -0.05 -26.35 -19.64
C PHE A 311 -0.94 -26.26 -20.87
N GLU A 312 -1.52 -25.10 -21.10
CA GLU A 312 -2.16 -24.67 -22.35
C GLU A 312 -1.56 -23.34 -22.79
#